data_1c47263575f96e3c3904fc94c7b53451
#
_entry.id   1c47263575f96e3c3904fc94c7b53451
#
_cell.length_a   1.000
_cell.length_b   1.000
_cell.length_c   1.000
_cell.angle_alpha   90.00
_cell.angle_beta   90.00
_cell.angle_gamma   90.00
#
_symmetry.space_group_name_H-M   'P 1'
#
loop_
_entity.id
_entity.type
_entity.pdbx_description
1 polymer ?
#
loop_
_entity_poly.entity_id
_entity_poly.type
_entity_poly.pdbx_seq_one_letter_code
_entity_poly.pdbx_strand_id
1 'polypeptide(L)'
;MEKRGSAELLNIEQNNSKNASSDSLNSDSKSSSLNSKMGQESNLSGGETGPPLLNGERVQGIAHEVTYVCPYSGPVRGILSITNYKLHFRSVDRETPYVVEVPLGVVSRIEKVGGASSKGENSYGIEVFCKDMRNLRFAHKQENHSRRDVFEKLQQYSFPLSHKLPLFAFEYSETFAENGWNVYEPIAELKRMGVNNDMWKISKINDTYSICDSYPVVWAVPAAATDEDLQASAAFRSRGRLPVLSWIHPESQATITRCAQPLVGVGGKRSREDERYVQLIMDANAQSHKLFIMDARPMPNAVANKAKGGGYESEDAYQNAELVFLDIHNIHVMRESLRKLKELCFPTIDEARWLSGIESTVWLKHIKYVLAGALRIVDKVENHKTSVLVHCSDGWDRTAQLTALAMLMLDPYYRTIKGFEVLIEKEWLSFGHKFQQVCEIFSVSRCVCLITIRL
;
A
#
# COMPACT_ATOMS: atom_id res chain seq x y z
N MET A 1 6.01 27.21 -41.13
CA MET A 1 7.42 26.77 -41.07
C MET A 1 7.59 26.17 -39.65
N GLU A 2 7.70 24.88 -39.41
CA GLU A 2 8.01 23.72 -40.21
C GLU A 2 7.33 22.48 -39.61
N LYS A 3 6.61 21.76 -40.41
CA LYS A 3 6.25 20.35 -40.15
C LYS A 3 7.46 19.51 -40.58
N ARG A 4 7.97 18.64 -39.71
CA ARG A 4 8.63 17.36 -40.08
C ARG A 4 9.14 16.69 -38.82
N GLY A 5 8.76 15.40 -38.62
CA GLY A 5 9.38 14.51 -37.61
C GLY A 5 8.42 13.59 -36.85
N SER A 6 7.49 12.91 -37.52
CA SER A 6 6.69 11.84 -36.93
C SER A 6 6.41 10.76 -37.98
N ALA A 7 7.46 10.02 -38.37
CA ALA A 7 7.29 8.87 -39.24
C ALA A 7 8.60 8.03 -39.28
N GLU A 8 9.04 7.48 -38.16
CA GLU A 8 10.11 6.48 -38.13
C GLU A 8 10.14 5.72 -36.79
N LEU A 9 9.06 5.04 -36.43
CA LEU A 9 9.05 4.03 -35.31
C LEU A 9 7.86 3.07 -35.46
N LEU A 10 7.61 2.59 -36.67
CA LEU A 10 6.61 1.55 -36.96
C LEU A 10 7.11 0.60 -38.05
N ASN A 11 8.29 -0.02 -37.86
CA ASN A 11 8.74 -1.11 -38.74
C ASN A 11 9.88 -1.95 -38.10
N ILE A 12 9.65 -2.50 -36.92
CA ILE A 12 10.46 -3.62 -36.36
C ILE A 12 9.54 -4.56 -35.55
N GLU A 13 8.52 -5.10 -36.17
CA GLU A 13 7.80 -6.28 -35.63
C GLU A 13 7.00 -6.98 -36.74
N GLN A 14 7.69 -7.38 -37.80
CA GLN A 14 7.15 -8.37 -38.74
C GLN A 14 8.30 -9.06 -39.49
N ASN A 15 9.03 -9.92 -38.79
CA ASN A 15 9.81 -10.99 -39.45
C ASN A 15 10.40 -11.92 -38.37
N ASN A 16 9.59 -12.83 -37.87
CA ASN A 16 10.05 -14.12 -37.33
C ASN A 16 8.85 -15.04 -37.10
N SER A 17 8.25 -15.49 -38.17
CA SER A 17 7.39 -16.67 -38.15
C SER A 17 7.41 -17.31 -39.55
N LYS A 18 8.37 -18.15 -39.81
CA LYS A 18 8.35 -19.23 -40.82
C LYS A 18 9.69 -19.96 -40.77
N ASN A 19 9.65 -21.12 -40.18
CA ASN A 19 10.38 -22.34 -40.52
C ASN A 19 10.61 -23.21 -39.28
N ALA A 20 9.78 -24.19 -39.10
CA ALA A 20 10.16 -25.50 -38.57
C ALA A 20 9.03 -26.49 -38.94
N SER A 21 9.26 -27.20 -40.03
CA SER A 21 8.58 -28.45 -40.33
C SER A 21 9.53 -29.61 -40.08
N SER A 22 9.03 -30.58 -39.30
CA SER A 22 9.23 -32.02 -39.35
C SER A 22 10.65 -32.57 -39.64
N ASP A 23 11.18 -33.38 -38.71
CA ASP A 23 11.50 -34.75 -39.00
C ASP A 23 11.70 -35.58 -37.71
N SER A 24 10.94 -36.65 -37.62
CA SER A 24 11.08 -37.78 -36.71
C SER A 24 12.26 -38.65 -37.14
N LEU A 25 13.01 -39.22 -36.20
CA LEU A 25 13.45 -40.62 -36.25
C LEU A 25 14.17 -41.05 -34.94
N ASN A 26 13.80 -42.23 -34.52
CA ASN A 26 14.34 -43.07 -33.44
C ASN A 26 15.86 -43.34 -33.54
N SER A 27 16.50 -43.55 -32.41
CA SER A 27 17.29 -44.78 -32.14
C SER A 27 17.89 -44.82 -30.74
N ASP A 28 17.70 -45.91 -30.15
CA ASP A 28 18.18 -46.58 -28.94
C ASP A 28 19.60 -46.33 -28.40
N SER A 29 19.63 -46.46 -27.06
CA SER A 29 20.61 -47.19 -26.22
C SER A 29 22.03 -46.66 -26.08
N LYS A 30 22.43 -46.33 -24.88
CA LYS A 30 23.26 -47.10 -23.93
C LYS A 30 23.65 -46.30 -22.70
N SER A 31 23.45 -46.90 -21.57
CA SER A 31 23.92 -46.58 -20.24
C SER A 31 25.44 -46.34 -20.17
N SER A 32 25.83 -45.27 -19.47
CA SER A 32 27.07 -45.27 -18.70
C SER A 32 26.89 -44.39 -17.44
N SER A 33 26.93 -45.07 -16.33
CA SER A 33 27.01 -44.56 -14.99
C SER A 33 28.24 -43.66 -14.78
N LEU A 34 28.03 -42.43 -14.36
CA LEU A 34 29.04 -41.64 -13.69
C LEU A 34 28.46 -41.08 -12.40
N ASN A 35 28.83 -41.76 -11.32
CA ASN A 35 28.67 -41.30 -9.95
C ASN A 35 29.33 -39.91 -9.78
N SER A 36 28.55 -38.87 -9.68
CA SER A 36 28.94 -37.64 -9.01
C SER A 36 28.26 -37.58 -7.65
N LYS A 37 29.05 -37.68 -6.61
CA LYS A 37 28.67 -37.48 -5.21
C LYS A 37 28.04 -36.09 -5.07
N MET A 38 26.73 -36.02 -5.12
CA MET A 38 26.00 -34.89 -4.55
C MET A 38 26.03 -35.05 -3.02
N GLY A 39 26.54 -34.00 -2.37
CA GLY A 39 26.56 -33.91 -0.93
C GLY A 39 25.17 -34.10 -0.36
N GLN A 40 25.08 -34.99 0.62
CA GLN A 40 23.91 -35.13 1.46
C GLN A 40 23.61 -33.77 2.11
N GLU A 41 22.58 -33.09 1.63
CA GLU A 41 21.85 -32.14 2.47
C GLU A 41 21.27 -32.97 3.64
N SER A 42 21.89 -32.81 4.80
CA SER A 42 21.32 -33.29 6.04
C SER A 42 20.02 -32.55 6.29
N ASN A 43 18.90 -33.17 5.93
CA ASN A 43 17.60 -32.87 6.51
C ASN A 43 17.72 -33.12 8.01
N LEU A 44 18.12 -32.08 8.75
CA LEU A 44 17.92 -32.01 10.19
C LEU A 44 16.39 -31.93 10.37
N SER A 45 15.79 -33.08 10.59
CA SER A 45 14.45 -33.24 11.12
C SER A 45 14.30 -32.29 12.33
N GLY A 46 13.38 -31.32 12.20
CA GLY A 46 13.12 -30.31 13.22
C GLY A 46 12.68 -30.92 14.54
N GLY A 47 13.61 -31.09 15.45
CA GLY A 47 13.31 -31.12 16.88
C GLY A 47 12.98 -29.69 17.31
N GLU A 48 12.01 -29.53 18.20
CA GLU A 48 11.32 -28.35 18.73
C GLU A 48 12.15 -27.14 19.20
N THR A 49 13.39 -26.94 18.78
CA THR A 49 14.34 -25.95 19.36
C THR A 49 14.82 -24.85 18.41
N GLY A 50 14.52 -24.93 17.11
CA GLY A 50 14.96 -23.93 16.14
C GLY A 50 14.01 -22.71 16.03
N PRO A 51 14.47 -21.56 15.43
CA PRO A 51 13.60 -20.44 15.15
C PRO A 51 12.57 -20.80 14.08
N PRO A 52 11.32 -20.33 14.19
CA PRO A 52 10.37 -20.44 13.09
C PRO A 52 10.90 -19.62 11.89
N LEU A 53 11.07 -20.24 10.74
CA LEU A 53 11.65 -19.63 9.55
C LEU A 53 10.57 -19.18 8.58
N LEU A 54 10.76 -18.00 7.98
CA LEU A 54 9.99 -17.50 6.84
C LEU A 54 10.49 -18.13 5.52
N ASN A 55 9.69 -18.03 4.48
CA ASN A 55 10.11 -18.47 3.15
C ASN A 55 11.34 -17.68 2.67
N GLY A 56 12.42 -18.37 2.31
CA GLY A 56 13.71 -17.77 1.98
C GLY A 56 14.59 -17.45 3.20
N GLU A 57 14.09 -17.63 4.43
CA GLU A 57 14.88 -17.45 5.64
C GLU A 57 15.74 -18.69 5.92
N ARG A 58 17.02 -18.49 6.26
CA ARG A 58 18.00 -19.54 6.52
C ARG A 58 18.81 -19.21 7.76
N VAL A 59 19.05 -20.20 8.62
CA VAL A 59 19.91 -20.05 9.77
C VAL A 59 21.39 -19.89 9.31
N GLN A 60 22.03 -18.86 9.82
CA GLN A 60 23.41 -18.49 9.49
C GLN A 60 24.39 -18.77 10.63
N GLY A 61 23.90 -18.85 11.85
CA GLY A 61 24.70 -19.18 13.03
C GLY A 61 23.82 -19.48 14.23
N ILE A 62 24.33 -20.40 15.07
CA ILE A 62 23.70 -20.77 16.34
C ILE A 62 24.76 -20.71 17.43
N ALA A 63 24.44 -20.07 18.54
CA ALA A 63 25.26 -20.09 19.73
C ALA A 63 24.45 -20.68 20.90
N HIS A 64 24.98 -21.74 21.47
CA HIS A 64 24.46 -22.37 22.68
C HIS A 64 25.02 -21.70 23.93
N GLU A 65 24.34 -21.89 25.07
CA GLU A 65 24.76 -21.38 26.37
C GLU A 65 24.98 -19.87 26.43
N VAL A 66 24.15 -19.13 25.66
CA VAL A 66 24.12 -17.66 25.71
C VAL A 66 23.17 -17.21 26.80
N THR A 67 23.55 -16.18 27.56
CA THR A 67 22.69 -15.58 28.56
C THR A 67 22.17 -14.22 28.05
N TYR A 68 20.87 -14.12 27.88
CA TYR A 68 20.23 -12.83 27.69
C TYR A 68 20.10 -12.10 29.01
N VAL A 69 20.67 -10.91 29.09
CA VAL A 69 20.59 -10.07 30.32
C VAL A 69 19.36 -9.18 30.19
N CYS A 70 18.22 -9.71 30.63
CA CYS A 70 16.97 -8.98 30.61
C CYS A 70 16.93 -7.91 31.69
N PRO A 71 16.61 -6.64 31.39
CA PRO A 71 16.56 -5.58 32.40
C PRO A 71 15.42 -5.75 33.40
N TYR A 72 14.44 -6.59 33.13
CA TYR A 72 13.26 -6.80 33.97
C TYR A 72 13.30 -8.11 34.76
N SER A 73 13.74 -9.20 34.10
CA SER A 73 13.73 -10.56 34.70
C SER A 73 15.10 -11.10 35.02
N GLY A 74 16.16 -10.27 34.87
CA GLY A 74 17.54 -10.70 35.13
C GLY A 74 18.09 -11.62 34.01
N PRO A 75 19.17 -12.38 34.31
CA PRO A 75 19.83 -13.23 33.33
C PRO A 75 18.99 -14.46 33.00
N VAL A 76 18.82 -14.72 31.71
CA VAL A 76 18.05 -15.85 31.13
C VAL A 76 18.98 -16.66 30.25
N ARG A 77 19.24 -17.95 30.56
CA ARG A 77 20.04 -18.84 29.70
C ARG A 77 19.26 -19.34 28.52
N GLY A 78 19.92 -19.46 27.34
CA GLY A 78 19.23 -19.87 26.15
C GLY A 78 20.16 -20.14 24.97
N ILE A 79 19.52 -20.27 23.82
CA ILE A 79 20.14 -20.45 22.52
C ILE A 79 19.87 -19.20 21.70
N LEU A 80 20.93 -18.67 21.09
CA LEU A 80 20.85 -17.52 20.19
C LEU A 80 21.08 -17.99 18.74
N SER A 81 20.10 -17.80 17.90
CA SER A 81 20.16 -18.11 16.49
C SER A 81 20.15 -16.82 15.67
N ILE A 82 20.97 -16.77 14.62
CA ILE A 82 21.02 -15.68 13.68
C ILE A 82 20.61 -16.23 12.31
N THR A 83 19.64 -15.60 11.68
CA THR A 83 19.25 -15.92 10.31
C THR A 83 19.67 -14.80 9.35
N ASN A 84 19.41 -14.93 8.07
CA ASN A 84 19.53 -13.82 7.11
C ASN A 84 18.43 -12.74 7.28
N TYR A 85 17.49 -12.93 8.23
CA TYR A 85 16.40 -11.99 8.51
C TYR A 85 16.37 -11.50 9.95
N LYS A 86 16.51 -12.40 10.94
CA LYS A 86 16.32 -12.05 12.36
C LYS A 86 17.38 -12.65 13.28
N LEU A 87 17.53 -12.00 14.43
CA LEU A 87 18.09 -12.57 15.63
C LEU A 87 16.95 -13.21 16.41
N HIS A 88 17.12 -14.46 16.82
CA HIS A 88 16.16 -15.20 17.62
C HIS A 88 16.86 -15.79 18.83
N PHE A 89 16.38 -15.44 20.03
CA PHE A 89 16.83 -16.03 21.30
C PHE A 89 15.67 -16.80 21.92
N ARG A 90 15.96 -18.01 22.42
CA ARG A 90 15.00 -18.85 23.14
C ARG A 90 15.63 -19.42 24.40
N SER A 91 14.95 -19.25 25.55
CA SER A 91 15.40 -19.83 26.82
C SER A 91 15.28 -21.35 26.82
N VAL A 92 16.17 -22.02 27.57
CA VAL A 92 16.14 -23.48 27.76
C VAL A 92 15.61 -23.90 29.13
N ASP A 93 15.67 -23.02 30.14
CA ASP A 93 15.45 -23.34 31.54
C ASP A 93 14.03 -22.99 32.04
N ARG A 94 13.03 -22.85 31.14
CA ARG A 94 11.67 -22.45 31.52
C ARG A 94 10.63 -23.39 30.90
N GLU A 95 9.62 -23.76 31.65
CA GLU A 95 8.46 -24.52 31.14
C GLU A 95 7.79 -23.82 29.95
N THR A 96 7.62 -22.49 30.06
CA THR A 96 7.25 -21.62 28.92
C THR A 96 8.49 -20.90 28.41
N PRO A 97 8.94 -21.15 27.17
CA PRO A 97 10.14 -20.53 26.62
C PRO A 97 10.03 -19.01 26.59
N TYR A 98 11.03 -18.32 27.09
CA TYR A 98 11.17 -16.87 26.88
C TYR A 98 11.80 -16.65 25.51
N VAL A 99 11.13 -15.93 24.63
CA VAL A 99 11.56 -15.71 23.26
C VAL A 99 11.82 -14.22 23.02
N VAL A 100 12.95 -13.90 22.38
CA VAL A 100 13.26 -12.57 21.88
C VAL A 100 13.51 -12.67 20.38
N GLU A 101 12.73 -11.96 19.60
CA GLU A 101 12.94 -11.84 18.15
C GLU A 101 13.22 -10.39 17.75
N VAL A 102 14.24 -10.21 16.91
CA VAL A 102 14.64 -8.90 16.38
C VAL A 102 14.94 -9.02 14.91
N PRO A 103 14.12 -8.43 14.02
CA PRO A 103 14.48 -8.30 12.62
C PRO A 103 15.81 -7.55 12.48
N LEU A 104 16.76 -8.09 11.73
CA LEU A 104 18.11 -7.51 11.63
C LEU A 104 18.10 -6.11 10.99
N GLY A 105 17.11 -5.81 10.17
CA GLY A 105 16.93 -4.48 9.57
C GLY A 105 16.66 -3.35 10.58
N VAL A 106 16.22 -3.66 11.81
CA VAL A 106 16.04 -2.65 12.88
C VAL A 106 17.28 -2.44 13.73
N VAL A 107 18.33 -3.25 13.54
CA VAL A 107 19.60 -3.07 14.26
C VAL A 107 20.28 -1.79 13.77
N SER A 108 20.68 -0.93 14.71
CA SER A 108 21.42 0.31 14.41
C SER A 108 22.92 0.14 14.59
N ARG A 109 23.34 -0.59 15.64
CA ARG A 109 24.75 -0.85 15.93
C ARG A 109 24.91 -2.07 16.82
N ILE A 110 26.10 -2.69 16.77
CA ILE A 110 26.46 -3.88 17.55
C ILE A 110 27.81 -3.63 18.17
N GLU A 111 27.91 -3.86 19.48
CA GLU A 111 29.14 -3.64 20.23
C GLU A 111 29.59 -4.89 21.00
N LYS A 112 30.89 -5.10 21.10
CA LYS A 112 31.47 -6.12 21.96
C LYS A 112 31.64 -5.55 23.38
N VAL A 113 31.15 -6.24 24.38
CA VAL A 113 31.24 -5.85 25.77
C VAL A 113 32.22 -6.77 26.47
N GLY A 114 33.13 -6.18 27.26
CA GLY A 114 34.16 -6.89 28.02
C GLY A 114 35.28 -7.46 27.14
N GLY A 115 36.43 -7.66 27.76
CA GLY A 115 37.65 -8.24 27.19
C GLY A 115 38.09 -9.51 27.90
N ALA A 116 39.27 -10.03 27.54
CA ALA A 116 39.85 -11.25 28.13
C ALA A 116 40.08 -11.13 29.67
N SER A 117 40.23 -9.91 30.18
CA SER A 117 40.43 -9.61 31.60
C SER A 117 39.15 -9.27 32.37
N SER A 118 37.98 -9.32 31.70
CA SER A 118 36.70 -8.98 32.36
C SER A 118 36.35 -10.04 33.40
N LYS A 119 36.26 -9.61 34.67
CA LYS A 119 35.87 -10.44 35.79
C LYS A 119 34.42 -10.18 36.14
N GLY A 120 33.65 -11.21 36.30
CA GLY A 120 32.22 -11.15 36.66
C GLY A 120 31.33 -11.94 35.72
N GLU A 121 30.28 -12.50 36.29
CA GLU A 121 29.26 -13.21 35.56
C GLU A 121 28.56 -12.24 34.58
N ASN A 122 28.40 -12.66 33.35
CA ASN A 122 27.77 -11.88 32.29
C ASN A 122 28.52 -10.59 31.86
N SER A 123 29.80 -10.44 32.22
CA SER A 123 30.61 -9.27 31.83
C SER A 123 31.17 -9.33 30.37
N TYR A 124 31.12 -10.51 29.74
CA TYR A 124 31.69 -10.76 28.42
C TYR A 124 30.56 -11.09 27.42
N GLY A 125 30.33 -10.22 26.42
CA GLY A 125 29.19 -10.42 25.55
C GLY A 125 29.10 -9.46 24.36
N ILE A 126 27.88 -9.32 23.85
CA ILE A 126 27.50 -8.43 22.75
C ILE A 126 26.32 -7.59 23.21
N GLU A 127 26.35 -6.31 22.89
CA GLU A 127 25.17 -5.42 22.93
C GLU A 127 24.67 -5.11 21.53
N VAL A 128 23.34 -5.21 21.34
CA VAL A 128 22.64 -4.94 20.09
C VAL A 128 21.70 -3.76 20.32
N PHE A 129 22.01 -2.64 19.69
CA PHE A 129 21.21 -1.42 19.75
C PHE A 129 20.26 -1.37 18.56
N CYS A 130 18.99 -1.14 18.80
CA CYS A 130 17.96 -1.14 17.77
C CYS A 130 17.40 0.28 17.52
N LYS A 131 16.92 0.53 16.32
CA LYS A 131 16.27 1.78 15.92
C LYS A 131 14.93 2.02 16.62
N ASP A 132 14.32 0.95 17.13
CA ASP A 132 13.08 0.95 17.91
C ASP A 132 13.31 1.10 19.43
N MET A 133 14.45 1.64 19.84
CA MET A 133 14.89 1.90 21.21
C MET A 133 15.21 0.66 22.07
N ARG A 134 15.10 -0.56 21.52
CA ARG A 134 15.55 -1.75 22.24
C ARG A 134 17.08 -1.75 22.35
N ASN A 135 17.56 -2.09 23.55
CA ASN A 135 18.97 -2.40 23.79
C ASN A 135 19.03 -3.79 24.40
N LEU A 136 19.66 -4.72 23.72
CA LEU A 136 19.68 -6.14 24.08
C LEU A 136 21.11 -6.57 24.36
N ARG A 137 21.33 -7.19 25.53
CA ARG A 137 22.64 -7.68 25.92
C ARG A 137 22.63 -9.18 26.01
N PHE A 138 23.58 -9.81 25.31
CA PHE A 138 23.80 -11.25 25.26
C PHE A 138 25.20 -11.55 25.80
N ALA A 139 25.27 -12.22 26.94
CA ALA A 139 26.55 -12.65 27.55
C ALA A 139 26.94 -14.02 27.00
N HIS A 140 28.23 -14.21 26.78
CA HIS A 140 28.85 -15.42 26.27
C HIS A 140 29.91 -15.95 27.24
N LYS A 141 30.15 -17.27 27.19
CA LYS A 141 31.30 -17.85 27.86
C LYS A 141 32.59 -17.52 27.10
N GLN A 142 33.65 -17.18 27.80
CA GLN A 142 34.94 -16.79 27.20
C GLN A 142 35.62 -17.94 26.47
N GLU A 143 35.38 -19.17 26.88
CA GLU A 143 36.05 -20.39 26.41
C GLU A 143 35.63 -20.85 25.03
N ASN A 144 34.44 -20.47 24.54
CA ASN A 144 33.80 -21.07 23.39
C ASN A 144 33.93 -20.29 22.07
N HIS A 145 34.65 -19.20 22.02
CA HIS A 145 34.76 -18.29 20.86
C HIS A 145 33.42 -17.85 20.22
N SER A 146 32.28 -18.32 20.74
CA SER A 146 30.93 -18.08 20.21
C SER A 146 30.59 -16.59 20.03
N ARG A 147 31.13 -15.72 20.90
CA ARG A 147 30.96 -14.26 20.81
C ARG A 147 31.48 -13.70 19.50
N ARG A 148 32.63 -14.20 19.01
CA ARG A 148 33.24 -13.69 17.79
C ARG A 148 32.37 -14.06 16.59
N ASP A 149 31.99 -15.32 16.50
CA ASP A 149 31.19 -15.84 15.39
C ASP A 149 29.81 -15.17 15.34
N VAL A 150 29.15 -15.03 16.49
CA VAL A 150 27.88 -14.31 16.61
C VAL A 150 28.02 -12.85 16.18
N PHE A 151 29.06 -12.16 16.65
CA PHE A 151 29.31 -10.77 16.29
C PHE A 151 29.54 -10.61 14.78
N GLU A 152 30.35 -11.45 14.16
CA GLU A 152 30.64 -11.39 12.73
C GLU A 152 29.38 -11.66 11.90
N LYS A 153 28.54 -12.64 12.30
CA LYS A 153 27.26 -12.92 11.63
C LYS A 153 26.25 -11.80 11.82
N LEU A 154 26.12 -11.26 13.01
CA LEU A 154 25.26 -10.11 13.25
C LEU A 154 25.69 -8.90 12.43
N GLN A 155 26.99 -8.57 12.37
CA GLN A 155 27.50 -7.49 11.52
C GLN A 155 27.17 -7.72 10.05
N GLN A 156 27.41 -8.93 9.57
CA GLN A 156 27.20 -9.29 8.18
C GLN A 156 25.75 -9.14 7.75
N TYR A 157 24.81 -9.68 8.52
CA TYR A 157 23.38 -9.75 8.13
C TYR A 157 22.54 -8.57 8.63
N SER A 158 23.00 -7.80 9.63
CA SER A 158 22.37 -6.52 10.00
C SER A 158 22.72 -5.40 9.03
N PHE A 159 23.90 -5.49 8.37
CA PHE A 159 24.37 -4.48 7.40
C PHE A 159 24.70 -5.12 6.04
N PRO A 160 23.73 -5.80 5.40
CA PRO A 160 24.01 -6.67 4.26
C PRO A 160 24.62 -5.92 3.09
N LEU A 161 24.24 -4.67 2.82
CA LEU A 161 24.77 -3.88 1.70
C LEU A 161 26.29 -3.62 1.84
N SER A 162 26.77 -3.40 3.07
CA SER A 162 28.20 -3.24 3.36
C SER A 162 29.01 -4.51 3.11
N HIS A 163 28.34 -5.66 3.11
CA HIS A 163 28.92 -6.98 2.88
C HIS A 163 28.56 -7.57 1.50
N LYS A 164 27.99 -6.77 0.61
CA LYS A 164 27.55 -7.19 -0.73
C LYS A 164 26.54 -8.34 -0.72
N LEU A 165 25.74 -8.41 0.32
CA LEU A 165 24.64 -9.36 0.44
C LEU A 165 23.32 -8.71 -0.01
N PRO A 166 22.39 -9.49 -0.57
CA PRO A 166 21.05 -9.00 -0.87
C PRO A 166 20.30 -8.68 0.41
N LEU A 167 19.33 -7.76 0.32
CA LEU A 167 18.36 -7.54 1.40
C LEU A 167 17.40 -8.74 1.45
N PHE A 168 17.05 -9.21 2.62
CA PHE A 168 16.11 -10.32 2.81
C PHE A 168 14.78 -10.12 2.08
N ALA A 169 14.33 -8.87 1.95
CA ALA A 169 13.11 -8.55 1.19
C ALA A 169 13.13 -9.03 -0.28
N PHE A 170 14.30 -9.26 -0.87
CA PHE A 170 14.45 -9.83 -2.21
C PHE A 170 14.62 -11.36 -2.21
N GLU A 171 14.92 -11.95 -1.06
CA GLU A 171 15.02 -13.41 -0.88
C GLU A 171 13.70 -14.00 -0.37
N TYR A 172 12.86 -13.20 0.27
CA TYR A 172 11.55 -13.61 0.75
C TYR A 172 10.64 -13.92 -0.43
N SER A 173 10.18 -15.15 -0.48
CA SER A 173 9.26 -15.63 -1.50
C SER A 173 8.11 -16.38 -0.83
N GLU A 174 6.98 -15.72 -0.67
CA GLU A 174 5.75 -16.36 -0.24
C GLU A 174 4.83 -16.52 -1.45
N THR A 175 4.30 -17.72 -1.63
CA THR A 175 3.30 -17.98 -2.65
C THR A 175 1.93 -17.97 -1.97
N PHE A 176 1.15 -16.94 -2.25
CA PHE A 176 -0.23 -16.87 -1.78
C PHE A 176 -1.13 -17.72 -2.67
N ALA A 177 -2.19 -18.25 -2.09
CA ALA A 177 -3.17 -19.05 -2.82
C ALA A 177 -3.93 -18.21 -3.87
N GLU A 178 -4.12 -16.93 -3.57
CA GLU A 178 -4.78 -15.96 -4.44
C GLU A 178 -3.79 -15.40 -5.48
N ASN A 179 -4.27 -15.33 -6.73
CA ASN A 179 -3.59 -14.57 -7.77
C ASN A 179 -4.22 -13.18 -7.85
N GLY A 180 -3.50 -12.15 -7.38
CA GLY A 180 -3.98 -10.78 -7.30
C GLY A 180 -4.50 -10.20 -8.63
N TRP A 181 -4.04 -10.73 -9.77
CA TRP A 181 -4.54 -10.32 -11.09
C TRP A 181 -5.94 -10.84 -11.44
N ASN A 182 -6.44 -11.84 -10.70
CA ASN A 182 -7.71 -12.53 -10.98
C ASN A 182 -8.69 -12.48 -9.81
N VAL A 183 -8.40 -11.71 -8.75
CA VAL A 183 -9.27 -11.67 -7.55
C VAL A 183 -10.48 -10.75 -7.71
N TYR A 184 -10.41 -9.77 -8.61
CA TYR A 184 -11.45 -8.76 -8.80
C TYR A 184 -12.37 -9.11 -9.97
N GLU A 185 -13.64 -9.31 -9.68
CA GLU A 185 -14.73 -9.40 -10.65
C GLU A 185 -15.77 -8.34 -10.27
N PRO A 186 -15.97 -7.30 -11.13
CA PRO A 186 -16.78 -6.13 -10.77
C PRO A 186 -18.22 -6.46 -10.35
N ILE A 187 -18.89 -7.37 -11.08
CA ILE A 187 -20.27 -7.72 -10.79
C ILE A 187 -20.39 -8.53 -9.48
N ALA A 188 -19.44 -9.44 -9.23
CA ALA A 188 -19.42 -10.21 -8.00
C ALA A 188 -19.20 -9.29 -6.78
N GLU A 189 -18.28 -8.33 -6.91
CA GLU A 189 -18.00 -7.36 -5.85
C GLU A 189 -19.20 -6.43 -5.58
N LEU A 190 -19.86 -5.93 -6.62
CA LEU A 190 -21.08 -5.15 -6.46
C LEU A 190 -22.19 -5.95 -5.79
N LYS A 191 -22.37 -7.22 -6.16
CA LYS A 191 -23.34 -8.13 -5.50
C LYS A 191 -22.97 -8.40 -4.04
N ARG A 192 -21.68 -8.57 -3.72
CA ARG A 192 -21.21 -8.73 -2.34
C ARG A 192 -21.61 -7.54 -1.46
N MET A 193 -21.56 -6.33 -2.01
CA MET A 193 -22.00 -5.10 -1.34
C MET A 193 -23.52 -4.91 -1.32
N GLY A 194 -24.31 -5.86 -1.83
CA GLY A 194 -25.77 -5.78 -1.87
C GLY A 194 -26.33 -4.93 -3.02
N VAL A 195 -25.51 -4.64 -4.03
CA VAL A 195 -25.97 -3.88 -5.21
C VAL A 195 -26.75 -4.76 -6.18
N ASN A 196 -27.67 -4.17 -6.89
CA ASN A 196 -28.79 -4.67 -7.65
C ASN A 196 -29.97 -4.93 -6.71
N ASN A 197 -30.37 -3.89 -6.01
CA ASN A 197 -31.53 -3.83 -5.13
C ASN A 197 -32.53 -2.78 -5.67
N ASP A 198 -33.58 -2.48 -4.93
CA ASP A 198 -34.61 -1.52 -5.34
C ASP A 198 -34.09 -0.09 -5.55
N MET A 199 -32.98 0.27 -4.90
CA MET A 199 -32.41 1.62 -4.92
C MET A 199 -31.20 1.75 -5.86
N TRP A 200 -30.48 0.66 -6.13
CA TRP A 200 -29.25 0.66 -6.91
C TRP A 200 -29.25 -0.43 -7.98
N LYS A 201 -28.90 -0.07 -9.22
CA LYS A 201 -28.74 -0.99 -10.35
C LYS A 201 -27.33 -1.03 -10.89
N ILE A 202 -27.00 -2.14 -11.54
CA ILE A 202 -25.76 -2.30 -12.30
C ILE A 202 -26.00 -1.82 -13.74
N SER A 203 -25.22 -0.82 -14.18
CA SER A 203 -25.25 -0.29 -15.54
C SER A 203 -23.99 -0.69 -16.30
N LYS A 204 -24.15 -1.02 -17.58
CA LYS A 204 -23.09 -1.29 -18.55
C LYS A 204 -22.99 -0.22 -19.63
N ILE A 205 -23.53 0.96 -19.38
CA ILE A 205 -23.56 2.06 -20.36
C ILE A 205 -22.17 2.48 -20.85
N ASN A 206 -21.12 2.15 -20.09
CA ASN A 206 -19.72 2.44 -20.43
C ASN A 206 -18.94 1.23 -20.98
N ASP A 207 -19.62 0.22 -21.49
CA ASP A 207 -18.99 -1.04 -21.98
C ASP A 207 -17.97 -0.81 -23.10
N THR A 208 -18.16 0.25 -23.88
CA THR A 208 -17.24 0.70 -24.94
C THR A 208 -16.34 1.88 -24.54
N TYR A 209 -16.34 2.28 -23.27
CA TYR A 209 -15.61 3.46 -22.76
C TYR A 209 -16.00 4.79 -23.42
N SER A 210 -17.15 4.86 -24.10
CA SER A 210 -17.59 6.03 -24.87
C SER A 210 -18.01 7.22 -24.00
N ILE A 211 -18.47 6.99 -22.78
CA ILE A 211 -18.88 8.05 -21.85
C ILE A 211 -17.68 8.52 -21.01
N CYS A 212 -16.90 7.58 -20.47
CA CYS A 212 -15.74 7.88 -19.66
C CYS A 212 -14.64 6.84 -19.89
N ASP A 213 -13.56 7.24 -20.54
CA ASP A 213 -12.41 6.40 -20.90
C ASP A 213 -11.59 5.92 -19.70
N SER A 214 -11.73 6.58 -18.57
CA SER A 214 -10.97 6.34 -17.34
C SER A 214 -11.79 5.72 -16.20
N TYR A 215 -13.02 5.33 -16.47
CA TYR A 215 -13.91 4.59 -15.56
C TYR A 215 -14.05 3.13 -15.99
N PRO A 216 -14.43 2.21 -15.07
CA PRO A 216 -14.67 0.81 -15.45
C PRO A 216 -15.88 0.68 -16.41
N VAL A 217 -16.00 -0.47 -17.05
CA VAL A 217 -17.11 -0.79 -17.97
C VAL A 217 -18.45 -0.99 -17.24
N VAL A 218 -18.41 -1.32 -15.95
CA VAL A 218 -19.58 -1.61 -15.12
C VAL A 218 -19.65 -0.61 -13.97
N TRP A 219 -20.80 0.04 -13.84
CA TRP A 219 -21.08 1.00 -12.79
C TRP A 219 -22.26 0.56 -11.93
N ALA A 220 -22.27 0.96 -10.66
CA ALA A 220 -23.46 0.96 -9.84
C ALA A 220 -24.01 2.39 -9.74
N VAL A 221 -25.26 2.57 -10.09
CA VAL A 221 -25.95 3.85 -10.17
C VAL A 221 -27.35 3.75 -9.53
N PRO A 222 -27.99 4.86 -9.13
CA PRO A 222 -29.37 4.81 -8.64
C PRO A 222 -30.31 4.12 -9.63
N ALA A 223 -31.19 3.24 -9.12
CA ALA A 223 -32.11 2.46 -9.96
C ALA A 223 -33.03 3.36 -10.81
N ALA A 224 -33.45 4.51 -10.29
CA ALA A 224 -34.29 5.48 -10.97
C ALA A 224 -33.55 6.34 -12.02
N ALA A 225 -32.22 6.30 -12.11
CA ALA A 225 -31.46 7.07 -13.10
C ALA A 225 -31.63 6.47 -14.49
N THR A 226 -31.85 7.31 -15.49
CA THR A 226 -31.89 6.90 -16.92
C THR A 226 -30.52 7.03 -17.54
N ASP A 227 -30.34 6.45 -18.73
CA ASP A 227 -29.07 6.56 -19.46
C ASP A 227 -28.79 8.02 -19.89
N GLU A 228 -29.86 8.79 -20.19
CA GLU A 228 -29.77 10.22 -20.46
C GLU A 228 -29.29 11.01 -19.24
N ASP A 229 -29.75 10.68 -18.04
CA ASP A 229 -29.29 11.32 -16.80
C ASP A 229 -27.78 11.06 -16.63
N LEU A 230 -27.31 9.83 -16.87
CA LEU A 230 -25.89 9.47 -16.77
C LEU A 230 -25.02 10.21 -17.78
N GLN A 231 -25.46 10.27 -19.04
CA GLN A 231 -24.74 10.98 -20.10
C GLN A 231 -24.67 12.49 -19.83
N ALA A 232 -25.79 13.08 -19.41
CA ALA A 232 -25.86 14.51 -19.09
C ALA A 232 -25.00 14.88 -17.88
N SER A 233 -25.03 14.07 -16.82
CA SER A 233 -24.14 14.25 -15.66
C SER A 233 -22.67 14.10 -16.07
N ALA A 234 -22.32 13.09 -16.87
CA ALA A 234 -20.96 12.91 -17.38
C ALA A 234 -20.48 14.14 -18.17
N ALA A 235 -21.31 14.72 -19.02
CA ALA A 235 -21.01 15.92 -19.78
C ALA A 235 -20.75 17.16 -18.91
N PHE A 236 -21.27 17.19 -17.68
CA PHE A 236 -21.08 18.27 -16.70
C PHE A 236 -19.95 18.01 -15.69
N ARG A 237 -19.38 16.81 -15.67
CA ARG A 237 -18.28 16.45 -14.78
C ARG A 237 -16.94 16.40 -15.52
N SER A 238 -15.87 16.83 -14.88
CA SER A 238 -14.53 16.81 -15.50
C SER A 238 -14.21 15.42 -16.04
N ARG A 239 -13.79 15.34 -17.32
CA ARG A 239 -13.45 14.10 -18.02
C ARG A 239 -14.55 13.04 -18.07
N GLY A 240 -15.80 13.44 -18.05
CA GLY A 240 -16.94 12.52 -18.04
C GLY A 240 -17.08 11.69 -16.75
N ARG A 241 -16.36 12.03 -15.70
CA ARG A 241 -16.29 11.25 -14.47
C ARG A 241 -17.45 11.62 -13.53
N LEU A 242 -18.65 11.12 -13.87
CA LEU A 242 -19.89 11.34 -13.13
C LEU A 242 -19.88 10.61 -11.77
N PRO A 243 -20.80 10.95 -10.84
CA PRO A 243 -20.94 10.23 -9.60
C PRO A 243 -21.33 8.76 -9.79
N VAL A 244 -20.56 7.84 -9.21
CA VAL A 244 -20.84 6.40 -9.19
C VAL A 244 -20.57 5.82 -7.82
N LEU A 245 -21.22 4.70 -7.50
CA LEU A 245 -21.08 4.05 -6.21
C LEU A 245 -19.70 3.40 -6.03
N SER A 246 -19.05 3.69 -4.91
CA SER A 246 -17.87 2.96 -4.44
C SER A 246 -18.24 1.92 -3.38
N TRP A 247 -19.10 2.26 -2.42
CA TRP A 247 -19.46 1.35 -1.34
C TRP A 247 -20.83 1.69 -0.74
N ILE A 248 -21.51 0.67 -0.19
CA ILE A 248 -22.79 0.80 0.49
C ILE A 248 -22.71 0.14 1.87
N HIS A 249 -23.20 0.85 2.87
CA HIS A 249 -23.25 0.34 4.23
C HIS A 249 -24.34 -0.75 4.35
N PRO A 250 -24.02 -1.96 4.85
CA PRO A 250 -24.92 -3.09 4.81
C PRO A 250 -26.23 -2.87 5.60
N GLU A 251 -26.18 -2.16 6.72
CA GLU A 251 -27.37 -1.94 7.58
C GLU A 251 -28.11 -0.65 7.23
N SER A 252 -27.41 0.48 7.12
CA SER A 252 -28.03 1.79 6.94
C SER A 252 -28.31 2.14 5.48
N GLN A 253 -27.70 1.43 4.54
CA GLN A 253 -27.74 1.73 3.11
C GLN A 253 -27.14 3.11 2.76
N ALA A 254 -26.47 3.78 3.69
CA ALA A 254 -25.69 4.98 3.40
C ALA A 254 -24.52 4.63 2.48
N THR A 255 -24.17 5.53 1.56
CA THR A 255 -23.25 5.21 0.48
C THR A 255 -22.04 6.11 0.46
N ILE A 256 -20.93 5.56 -0.07
CA ILE A 256 -19.79 6.33 -0.56
C ILE A 256 -19.88 6.31 -2.06
N THR A 257 -20.05 7.48 -2.69
CA THR A 257 -20.00 7.69 -4.13
C THR A 257 -18.78 8.53 -4.49
N ARG A 258 -18.28 8.41 -5.71
CA ARG A 258 -17.09 9.13 -6.17
C ARG A 258 -17.31 9.76 -7.53
N CYS A 259 -16.68 10.93 -7.78
CA CYS A 259 -16.74 11.61 -9.08
C CYS A 259 -15.55 12.56 -9.29
N ALA A 260 -15.60 13.33 -10.36
CA ALA A 260 -14.79 14.52 -10.59
C ALA A 260 -15.58 15.79 -10.29
N GLN A 261 -14.88 16.95 -10.24
CA GLN A 261 -15.48 18.27 -10.05
C GLN A 261 -16.50 18.60 -11.14
N PRO A 262 -17.56 19.38 -10.81
CA PRO A 262 -18.48 19.92 -11.82
C PRO A 262 -17.83 21.02 -12.65
N LEU A 263 -18.30 21.17 -13.90
CA LEU A 263 -17.81 22.16 -14.87
C LEU A 263 -18.56 23.51 -14.74
N VAL A 264 -18.51 24.09 -13.55
CA VAL A 264 -19.19 25.34 -13.19
C VAL A 264 -18.57 26.55 -13.89
N GLY A 265 -17.23 26.60 -13.96
CA GLY A 265 -16.49 27.72 -14.53
C GLY A 265 -16.66 29.02 -13.77
N VAL A 266 -16.08 30.10 -14.31
CA VAL A 266 -16.21 31.45 -13.74
C VAL A 266 -17.64 31.97 -13.86
N GLY A 267 -18.35 31.58 -14.92
CA GLY A 267 -19.75 32.00 -15.20
C GLY A 267 -20.81 31.33 -14.31
N GLY A 268 -20.44 30.42 -13.42
CA GLY A 268 -21.39 29.75 -12.53
C GLY A 268 -22.39 28.84 -13.27
N LYS A 269 -21.92 28.14 -14.31
CA LYS A 269 -22.76 27.23 -15.11
C LYS A 269 -23.40 26.16 -14.19
N ARG A 270 -24.67 25.87 -14.44
CA ARG A 270 -25.44 24.80 -13.76
C ARG A 270 -25.88 23.74 -14.78
N SER A 271 -26.12 22.52 -14.29
CA SER A 271 -26.81 21.45 -15.01
C SER A 271 -27.91 20.88 -14.14
N ARG A 272 -29.16 21.07 -14.58
CA ARG A 272 -30.32 20.52 -13.88
C ARG A 272 -30.33 19.00 -13.88
N GLU A 273 -29.74 18.41 -14.89
CA GLU A 273 -29.63 16.96 -15.05
C GLU A 273 -28.64 16.39 -14.03
N ASP A 274 -27.48 17.04 -13.82
CA ASP A 274 -26.53 16.64 -12.78
C ASP A 274 -27.08 16.87 -11.38
N GLU A 275 -27.77 18.00 -11.14
CA GLU A 275 -28.47 18.28 -9.89
C GLU A 275 -29.53 17.21 -9.58
N ARG A 276 -30.34 16.82 -10.59
CA ARG A 276 -31.32 15.74 -10.48
C ARG A 276 -30.63 14.40 -10.19
N TYR A 277 -29.54 14.09 -10.90
CA TYR A 277 -28.84 12.84 -10.71
C TYR A 277 -28.24 12.72 -9.29
N VAL A 278 -27.66 13.80 -8.76
CA VAL A 278 -27.18 13.84 -7.36
C VAL A 278 -28.36 13.71 -6.38
N GLN A 279 -29.56 14.27 -6.69
CA GLN A 279 -30.75 14.06 -5.88
C GLN A 279 -31.16 12.58 -5.86
N LEU A 280 -31.10 11.86 -6.98
CA LEU A 280 -31.37 10.41 -7.02
C LEU A 280 -30.40 9.60 -6.13
N ILE A 281 -29.13 10.05 -6.03
CA ILE A 281 -28.17 9.45 -5.09
C ILE A 281 -28.58 9.69 -3.62
N MET A 282 -29.07 10.88 -3.30
CA MET A 282 -29.63 11.17 -1.97
C MET A 282 -30.83 10.30 -1.65
N ASP A 283 -31.77 10.22 -2.57
CA ASP A 283 -33.03 9.50 -2.42
C ASP A 283 -32.84 7.98 -2.29
N ALA A 284 -31.70 7.48 -2.81
CA ALA A 284 -31.31 6.07 -2.64
C ALA A 284 -30.93 5.70 -1.19
N ASN A 285 -30.83 6.67 -0.27
CA ASN A 285 -30.66 6.44 1.15
C ASN A 285 -31.95 6.79 1.91
N ALA A 286 -32.75 5.78 2.23
CA ALA A 286 -34.04 5.96 2.91
C ALA A 286 -33.94 6.56 4.34
N GLN A 287 -32.77 6.51 4.98
CA GLN A 287 -32.57 6.97 6.36
C GLN A 287 -32.20 8.45 6.44
N SER A 288 -31.70 9.06 5.37
CA SER A 288 -31.26 10.46 5.38
C SER A 288 -31.46 11.10 4.02
N HIS A 289 -32.25 12.17 3.97
CA HIS A 289 -32.40 13.01 2.78
C HIS A 289 -31.32 14.08 2.65
N LYS A 290 -30.15 13.87 3.28
CA LYS A 290 -28.99 14.76 3.24
C LYS A 290 -27.81 14.04 2.57
N LEU A 291 -26.99 14.81 1.88
CA LEU A 291 -25.73 14.34 1.27
C LEU A 291 -24.57 15.22 1.76
N PHE A 292 -23.45 14.62 2.15
CA PHE A 292 -22.20 15.35 2.32
C PHE A 292 -21.37 15.26 1.04
N ILE A 293 -21.05 16.41 0.45
CA ILE A 293 -20.11 16.50 -0.67
C ILE A 293 -18.73 16.81 -0.10
N MET A 294 -17.82 15.84 -0.16
CA MET A 294 -16.47 15.93 0.36
C MET A 294 -15.49 16.28 -0.77
N ASP A 295 -15.21 17.59 -0.94
CA ASP A 295 -14.18 18.03 -1.83
C ASP A 295 -12.80 17.88 -1.17
N ALA A 296 -11.97 16.97 -1.68
CA ALA A 296 -10.65 16.70 -1.13
C ALA A 296 -9.72 17.93 -1.15
N ARG A 297 -9.98 18.92 -2.01
CA ARG A 297 -9.11 20.06 -2.24
C ARG A 297 -9.18 21.10 -1.11
N PRO A 298 -8.12 21.93 -0.96
CA PRO A 298 -8.26 23.21 -0.29
C PRO A 298 -9.22 24.12 -1.07
N MET A 299 -10.07 24.86 -0.34
CA MET A 299 -11.04 25.76 -0.96
C MET A 299 -10.43 26.75 -1.95
N PRO A 300 -9.27 27.40 -1.70
CA PRO A 300 -8.65 28.30 -2.68
C PRO A 300 -8.32 27.59 -4.00
N ASN A 301 -7.92 26.31 -3.95
CA ASN A 301 -7.61 25.55 -5.16
C ASN A 301 -8.88 25.21 -5.95
N ALA A 302 -9.99 24.92 -5.27
CA ALA A 302 -11.29 24.68 -5.90
C ALA A 302 -11.80 25.95 -6.59
N VAL A 303 -11.65 27.11 -5.95
CA VAL A 303 -11.96 28.43 -6.53
C VAL A 303 -11.08 28.70 -7.76
N ALA A 304 -9.77 28.49 -7.67
CA ALA A 304 -8.85 28.70 -8.79
C ALA A 304 -9.17 27.80 -10.00
N ASN A 305 -9.72 26.60 -9.78
CA ASN A 305 -10.14 25.71 -10.86
C ASN A 305 -11.32 26.24 -11.68
N LYS A 306 -12.12 27.19 -11.16
CA LYS A 306 -13.18 27.86 -11.93
C LYS A 306 -12.60 28.58 -13.16
N ALA A 307 -11.41 29.16 -13.05
CA ALA A 307 -10.72 29.80 -14.16
C ALA A 307 -10.35 28.79 -15.30
N LYS A 308 -10.28 27.49 -14.98
CA LYS A 308 -10.03 26.41 -15.94
C LYS A 308 -11.32 25.67 -16.37
N GLY A 309 -12.49 26.24 -16.06
CA GLY A 309 -13.79 25.65 -16.38
C GLY A 309 -14.33 24.64 -15.36
N GLY A 310 -13.55 24.28 -14.32
CA GLY A 310 -13.98 23.42 -13.23
C GLY A 310 -14.73 24.19 -12.14
N GLY A 311 -14.74 23.67 -10.92
CA GLY A 311 -15.34 24.35 -9.78
C GLY A 311 -15.76 23.38 -8.66
N TYR A 312 -16.84 23.72 -7.99
CA TYR A 312 -17.43 22.93 -6.91
C TYR A 312 -18.94 23.19 -6.86
N GLU A 313 -19.67 22.32 -6.21
CA GLU A 313 -21.11 22.39 -6.04
C GLU A 313 -21.50 23.59 -5.15
N SER A 314 -22.56 24.29 -5.54
CA SER A 314 -23.14 25.35 -4.69
C SER A 314 -24.38 24.84 -3.97
N GLU A 315 -24.59 25.28 -2.73
CA GLU A 315 -25.76 24.91 -1.93
C GLU A 315 -27.07 25.34 -2.59
N ASP A 316 -27.06 26.44 -3.36
CA ASP A 316 -28.22 26.89 -4.14
C ASP A 316 -28.61 25.95 -5.27
N ALA A 317 -27.64 25.19 -5.79
CA ALA A 317 -27.85 24.25 -6.91
C ALA A 317 -28.17 22.84 -6.40
N TYR A 318 -27.49 22.41 -5.35
CA TYR A 318 -27.63 21.07 -4.79
C TYR A 318 -28.30 21.16 -3.42
N GLN A 319 -29.62 21.26 -3.42
CA GLN A 319 -30.41 21.37 -2.19
C GLN A 319 -30.21 20.13 -1.30
N ASN A 320 -30.17 20.32 0.02
CA ASN A 320 -29.89 19.28 1.00
C ASN A 320 -28.49 18.64 0.91
N ALA A 321 -27.59 19.18 0.10
CA ALA A 321 -26.19 18.81 0.08
C ALA A 321 -25.35 19.82 0.87
N GLU A 322 -24.46 19.33 1.73
CA GLU A 322 -23.49 20.14 2.49
C GLU A 322 -22.09 19.91 1.91
N LEU A 323 -21.46 21.00 1.46
CA LEU A 323 -20.11 20.96 0.89
C LEU A 323 -19.04 21.12 1.97
N VAL A 324 -18.09 20.19 2.04
CA VAL A 324 -16.98 20.19 2.98
C VAL A 324 -15.65 20.09 2.25
N PHE A 325 -14.75 21.04 2.46
CA PHE A 325 -13.38 20.99 1.97
C PHE A 325 -12.46 20.25 2.96
N LEU A 326 -11.57 19.37 2.46
CA LEU A 326 -10.71 18.52 3.29
C LEU A 326 -9.24 18.96 3.31
N ASP A 327 -8.88 20.06 2.65
CA ASP A 327 -7.55 20.68 2.65
C ASP A 327 -6.38 19.76 2.21
N ILE A 328 -6.67 18.74 1.41
CA ILE A 328 -5.66 17.81 0.89
C ILE A 328 -5.02 18.41 -0.36
N HIS A 329 -3.73 18.65 -0.30
CA HIS A 329 -2.97 19.20 -1.40
C HIS A 329 -2.80 18.21 -2.57
N ASN A 330 -2.46 18.73 -3.75
CA ASN A 330 -2.25 17.93 -4.94
C ASN A 330 -0.91 17.16 -4.91
N ILE A 331 -0.75 16.24 -5.85
CA ILE A 331 0.43 15.39 -6.00
C ILE A 331 1.75 16.16 -6.11
N HIS A 332 1.75 17.37 -6.68
CA HIS A 332 2.98 18.18 -6.82
C HIS A 332 3.48 18.70 -5.48
N VAL A 333 2.56 19.13 -4.60
CA VAL A 333 2.89 19.55 -3.23
C VAL A 333 3.36 18.34 -2.41
N MET A 334 2.69 17.19 -2.54
CA MET A 334 3.09 15.95 -1.86
C MET A 334 4.50 15.51 -2.29
N ARG A 335 4.81 15.57 -3.57
CA ARG A 335 6.15 15.28 -4.10
C ARG A 335 7.22 16.18 -3.51
N GLU A 336 6.97 17.47 -3.46
CA GLU A 336 7.94 18.43 -2.91
C GLU A 336 8.17 18.18 -1.40
N SER A 337 7.12 17.89 -0.68
CA SER A 337 7.19 17.51 0.74
C SER A 337 8.02 16.23 0.96
N LEU A 338 7.81 15.21 0.14
CA LEU A 338 8.59 13.96 0.18
C LEU A 338 10.06 14.20 -0.21
N ARG A 339 10.33 15.06 -1.20
CA ARG A 339 11.70 15.45 -1.57
C ARG A 339 12.45 16.07 -0.39
N LYS A 340 11.81 17.01 0.31
CA LYS A 340 12.37 17.63 1.53
C LYS A 340 12.63 16.60 2.64
N LEU A 341 11.70 15.68 2.85
CA LEU A 341 11.88 14.59 3.82
C LEU A 341 13.08 13.72 3.46
N LYS A 342 13.23 13.36 2.18
CA LYS A 342 14.36 12.58 1.70
C LYS A 342 15.70 13.31 1.92
N GLU A 343 15.77 14.58 1.64
CA GLU A 343 16.97 15.41 1.85
C GLU A 343 17.34 15.52 3.34
N LEU A 344 16.35 15.55 4.21
CA LEU A 344 16.57 15.53 5.66
C LEU A 344 17.14 14.18 6.15
N CYS A 345 16.76 13.08 5.51
CA CYS A 345 17.18 11.72 5.89
C CYS A 345 18.54 11.31 5.29
N PHE A 346 19.01 11.97 4.23
CA PHE A 346 20.20 11.57 3.47
C PHE A 346 21.07 12.77 3.06
N PRO A 347 22.41 12.65 3.02
CA PRO A 347 23.19 11.45 3.36
C PRO A 347 23.40 11.28 4.87
N THR A 348 23.29 12.37 5.65
CA THR A 348 23.52 12.39 7.10
C THR A 348 22.38 13.08 7.83
N ILE A 349 21.98 12.53 8.95
CA ILE A 349 20.91 13.09 9.79
C ILE A 349 21.53 14.10 10.76
N ASP A 350 20.97 15.31 10.79
CA ASP A 350 21.26 16.30 11.82
C ASP A 350 20.35 16.06 13.04
N GLU A 351 20.88 15.34 14.02
CA GLU A 351 20.12 14.98 15.22
C GLU A 351 19.64 16.20 16.03
N ALA A 352 20.42 17.27 16.05
CA ALA A 352 20.08 18.48 16.82
C ALA A 352 18.86 19.22 16.26
N ARG A 353 18.64 19.15 14.93
CA ARG A 353 17.52 19.78 14.24
C ARG A 353 16.53 18.79 13.64
N TRP A 354 16.58 17.53 14.05
CA TRP A 354 15.74 16.47 13.48
C TRP A 354 14.24 16.78 13.55
N LEU A 355 13.71 17.10 14.72
CA LEU A 355 12.28 17.32 14.92
C LEU A 355 11.78 18.56 14.16
N SER A 356 12.50 19.67 14.25
CA SER A 356 12.16 20.89 13.49
C SER A 356 12.31 20.71 11.98
N GLY A 357 13.31 19.90 11.58
CA GLY A 357 13.50 19.48 10.20
C GLY A 357 12.32 18.70 9.65
N ILE A 358 11.86 17.64 10.35
CA ILE A 358 10.66 16.87 9.96
C ILE A 358 9.44 17.77 9.86
N GLU A 359 9.21 18.62 10.84
CA GLU A 359 8.07 19.54 10.85
C GLU A 359 8.09 20.48 9.61
N SER A 360 9.27 20.99 9.26
CA SER A 360 9.45 21.87 8.09
C SER A 360 9.13 21.20 6.74
N THR A 361 9.24 19.85 6.67
CA THR A 361 8.86 19.10 5.45
C THR A 361 7.37 19.09 5.20
N VAL A 362 6.55 19.27 6.22
CA VAL A 362 5.08 19.17 6.20
C VAL A 362 4.55 17.77 5.82
N TRP A 363 5.41 16.77 5.62
CA TRP A 363 5.03 15.43 5.16
C TRP A 363 4.01 14.74 6.08
N LEU A 364 4.31 14.71 7.38
CA LEU A 364 3.39 14.10 8.36
C LEU A 364 2.05 14.84 8.48
N LYS A 365 2.06 16.16 8.24
CA LYS A 365 0.82 16.95 8.19
C LYS A 365 -0.05 16.56 6.99
N HIS A 366 0.55 16.28 5.83
CA HIS A 366 -0.19 15.80 4.67
C HIS A 366 -0.81 14.43 4.92
N ILE A 367 -0.07 13.49 5.52
CA ILE A 367 -0.61 12.18 5.92
C ILE A 367 -1.79 12.37 6.88
N LYS A 368 -1.63 13.23 7.89
CA LYS A 368 -2.71 13.56 8.85
C LYS A 368 -3.97 14.04 8.15
N TYR A 369 -3.87 14.92 7.14
CA TYR A 369 -5.05 15.43 6.42
C TYR A 369 -5.78 14.35 5.64
N VAL A 370 -5.04 13.43 4.98
CA VAL A 370 -5.66 12.30 4.27
C VAL A 370 -6.40 11.39 5.24
N LEU A 371 -5.76 11.00 6.35
CA LEU A 371 -6.39 10.17 7.39
C LEU A 371 -7.61 10.86 8.02
N ALA A 372 -7.50 12.15 8.36
CA ALA A 372 -8.61 12.92 8.92
C ALA A 372 -9.77 13.06 7.93
N GLY A 373 -9.48 13.22 6.64
CA GLY A 373 -10.50 13.24 5.59
C GLY A 373 -11.24 11.91 5.48
N ALA A 374 -10.51 10.79 5.48
CA ALA A 374 -11.11 9.46 5.46
C ALA A 374 -11.98 9.20 6.72
N LEU A 375 -11.50 9.60 7.91
CA LEU A 375 -12.27 9.49 9.16
C LEU A 375 -13.55 10.31 9.13
N ARG A 376 -13.57 11.50 8.50
CA ARG A 376 -14.80 12.30 8.33
C ARG A 376 -15.81 11.57 7.45
N ILE A 377 -15.37 10.90 6.38
CA ILE A 377 -16.25 10.06 5.53
C ILE A 377 -16.84 8.92 6.36
N VAL A 378 -15.99 8.20 7.10
CA VAL A 378 -16.41 7.10 7.99
C VAL A 378 -17.44 7.59 9.00
N ASP A 379 -17.19 8.72 9.67
CA ASP A 379 -18.10 9.30 10.65
C ASP A 379 -19.49 9.60 10.05
N LYS A 380 -19.54 10.17 8.85
CA LYS A 380 -20.82 10.47 8.18
C LYS A 380 -21.59 9.21 7.80
N VAL A 381 -20.90 8.20 7.31
CA VAL A 381 -21.53 6.94 6.87
C VAL A 381 -21.91 6.07 8.07
N GLU A 382 -20.98 5.88 9.03
CA GLU A 382 -21.17 4.98 10.17
C GLU A 382 -22.08 5.58 11.26
N ASN A 383 -21.77 6.80 11.72
CA ASN A 383 -22.45 7.39 12.87
C ASN A 383 -23.68 8.19 12.45
N HIS A 384 -23.60 8.96 11.37
CA HIS A 384 -24.71 9.80 10.90
C HIS A 384 -25.64 9.07 9.92
N LYS A 385 -25.28 7.85 9.46
CA LYS A 385 -26.05 7.07 8.48
C LYS A 385 -26.41 7.87 7.22
N THR A 386 -25.50 8.78 6.83
CA THR A 386 -25.70 9.73 5.74
C THR A 386 -24.73 9.45 4.60
N SER A 387 -25.22 9.47 3.37
CA SER A 387 -24.42 9.24 2.16
C SER A 387 -23.41 10.35 1.92
N VAL A 388 -22.28 10.00 1.31
CA VAL A 388 -21.18 10.91 1.00
C VAL A 388 -20.80 10.82 -0.47
N LEU A 389 -20.64 11.98 -1.13
CA LEU A 389 -20.06 12.11 -2.47
C LEU A 389 -18.64 12.66 -2.35
N VAL A 390 -17.65 11.90 -2.79
CA VAL A 390 -16.23 12.27 -2.66
C VAL A 390 -15.66 12.65 -4.02
N HIS A 391 -15.06 13.83 -4.12
CA HIS A 391 -14.36 14.25 -5.34
C HIS A 391 -13.11 15.07 -5.06
N CYS A 392 -12.33 15.33 -6.11
CA CYS A 392 -11.26 16.31 -6.15
C CYS A 392 -11.35 17.09 -7.47
N SER A 393 -10.25 17.35 -8.19
CA SER A 393 -10.35 17.94 -9.53
C SER A 393 -10.85 16.91 -10.55
N ASP A 394 -10.07 15.85 -10.78
CA ASP A 394 -10.37 14.81 -11.78
C ASP A 394 -10.88 13.49 -11.18
N GLY A 395 -10.91 13.35 -9.84
CA GLY A 395 -11.48 12.17 -9.17
C GLY A 395 -10.65 10.88 -9.24
N TRP A 396 -9.39 10.92 -9.66
CA TRP A 396 -8.57 9.72 -9.80
C TRP A 396 -7.46 9.57 -8.72
N ASP A 397 -7.01 10.66 -8.08
CA ASP A 397 -5.90 10.65 -7.11
C ASP A 397 -6.41 10.75 -5.66
N ARG A 398 -6.65 11.96 -5.14
CA ARG A 398 -7.09 12.18 -3.75
C ARG A 398 -8.40 11.48 -3.42
N THR A 399 -9.30 11.40 -4.39
CA THR A 399 -10.57 10.67 -4.26
C THR A 399 -10.32 9.19 -3.98
N ALA A 400 -9.44 8.53 -4.74
CA ALA A 400 -9.09 7.12 -4.52
C ALA A 400 -8.47 6.88 -3.13
N GLN A 401 -7.61 7.79 -2.66
CA GLN A 401 -7.03 7.72 -1.31
C GLN A 401 -8.12 7.74 -0.23
N LEU A 402 -9.06 8.65 -0.35
CA LEU A 402 -10.13 8.83 0.65
C LEU A 402 -11.14 7.69 0.64
N THR A 403 -11.64 7.30 -0.54
CA THR A 403 -12.64 6.23 -0.66
C THR A 403 -12.05 4.89 -0.22
N ALA A 404 -10.83 4.56 -0.67
CA ALA A 404 -10.18 3.30 -0.29
C ALA A 404 -9.90 3.22 1.22
N LEU A 405 -9.39 4.29 1.84
CA LEU A 405 -9.15 4.32 3.29
C LEU A 405 -10.45 4.23 4.09
N ALA A 406 -11.50 4.94 3.67
CA ALA A 406 -12.81 4.86 4.34
C ALA A 406 -13.38 3.44 4.25
N MET A 407 -13.33 2.82 3.08
CA MET A 407 -13.79 1.44 2.88
C MET A 407 -12.98 0.43 3.69
N LEU A 408 -11.66 0.61 3.78
CA LEU A 408 -10.79 -0.22 4.61
C LEU A 408 -11.17 -0.15 6.11
N MET A 409 -11.60 1.02 6.58
CA MET A 409 -12.05 1.21 7.97
C MET A 409 -13.46 0.62 8.20
N LEU A 410 -14.37 0.77 7.24
CA LEU A 410 -15.78 0.39 7.36
C LEU A 410 -16.03 -1.10 7.12
N ASP A 411 -15.32 -1.71 6.17
CA ASP A 411 -15.58 -3.08 5.72
C ASP A 411 -14.43 -4.03 6.10
N PRO A 412 -14.66 -5.00 7.01
CA PRO A 412 -13.63 -5.96 7.41
C PRO A 412 -13.13 -6.83 6.27
N TYR A 413 -13.92 -7.03 5.21
CA TYR A 413 -13.49 -7.78 4.03
C TYR A 413 -12.22 -7.18 3.40
N TYR A 414 -12.17 -5.86 3.26
CA TYR A 414 -10.99 -5.19 2.68
C TYR A 414 -9.75 -5.21 3.57
N ARG A 415 -9.86 -5.67 4.82
CA ARG A 415 -8.72 -5.92 5.73
C ARG A 415 -8.15 -7.35 5.64
N THR A 416 -8.68 -8.19 4.74
CA THR A 416 -8.06 -9.46 4.34
C THR A 416 -7.11 -9.24 3.17
N ILE A 417 -6.16 -10.16 2.91
CA ILE A 417 -5.24 -10.08 1.76
C ILE A 417 -6.04 -9.97 0.46
N LYS A 418 -6.94 -10.91 0.22
CA LYS A 418 -7.80 -10.93 -0.97
C LYS A 418 -8.65 -9.67 -1.10
N GLY A 419 -9.30 -9.25 -0.02
CA GLY A 419 -10.14 -8.05 -0.03
C GLY A 419 -9.33 -6.77 -0.27
N PHE A 420 -8.10 -6.69 0.23
CA PHE A 420 -7.22 -5.56 -0.03
C PHE A 420 -6.77 -5.49 -1.50
N GLU A 421 -6.46 -6.63 -2.12
CA GLU A 421 -6.18 -6.72 -3.56
C GLU A 421 -7.40 -6.26 -4.39
N VAL A 422 -8.61 -6.73 -4.03
CA VAL A 422 -9.87 -6.29 -4.65
C VAL A 422 -10.06 -4.76 -4.49
N LEU A 423 -9.78 -4.21 -3.31
CA LEU A 423 -9.89 -2.77 -3.05
C LEU A 423 -8.96 -1.94 -3.94
N ILE A 424 -7.71 -2.38 -4.11
CA ILE A 424 -6.73 -1.70 -4.97
C ILE A 424 -7.20 -1.73 -6.42
N GLU A 425 -7.61 -2.88 -6.92
CA GLU A 425 -8.07 -3.00 -8.29
C GLU A 425 -9.33 -2.17 -8.54
N LYS A 426 -10.30 -2.26 -7.64
CA LYS A 426 -11.57 -1.53 -7.72
C LYS A 426 -11.37 -0.01 -7.65
N GLU A 427 -10.78 0.52 -6.57
CA GLU A 427 -10.76 1.96 -6.31
C GLU A 427 -9.63 2.72 -7.01
N TRP A 428 -8.54 2.02 -7.35
CA TRP A 428 -7.36 2.65 -7.94
C TRP A 428 -7.24 2.33 -9.44
N LEU A 429 -7.04 1.05 -9.79
CA LEU A 429 -6.78 0.65 -11.17
C LEU A 429 -8.01 0.89 -12.07
N SER A 430 -9.16 0.34 -11.70
CA SER A 430 -10.38 0.44 -12.52
C SER A 430 -10.89 1.87 -12.69
N PHE A 431 -10.64 2.74 -11.70
CA PHE A 431 -10.99 4.16 -11.78
C PHE A 431 -9.86 5.05 -12.32
N GLY A 432 -8.88 4.45 -13.02
CA GLY A 432 -7.91 5.17 -13.83
C GLY A 432 -6.87 5.97 -13.04
N HIS A 433 -6.45 5.49 -11.86
CA HIS A 433 -5.33 6.10 -11.16
C HIS A 433 -4.05 6.01 -11.99
N LYS A 434 -3.38 7.14 -12.17
CA LYS A 434 -2.26 7.27 -13.10
C LYS A 434 -0.93 6.87 -12.48
N PHE A 435 -0.78 5.60 -12.09
CA PHE A 435 0.43 5.07 -11.43
C PHE A 435 1.71 5.39 -12.18
N GLN A 436 1.74 5.20 -13.51
CA GLN A 436 2.93 5.48 -14.31
C GLN A 436 3.34 6.95 -14.23
N GLN A 437 2.40 7.87 -14.44
CA GLN A 437 2.68 9.31 -14.38
C GLN A 437 3.12 9.76 -12.99
N VAL A 438 2.56 9.16 -11.93
CA VAL A 438 2.98 9.39 -10.57
C VAL A 438 4.43 8.94 -10.37
N CYS A 439 4.79 7.76 -10.85
CA CYS A 439 6.16 7.24 -10.78
C CYS A 439 7.17 8.09 -11.57
N GLU A 440 6.82 8.51 -12.79
CA GLU A 440 7.64 9.39 -13.62
C GLU A 440 7.88 10.77 -12.98
N ILE A 441 6.83 11.36 -12.39
CA ILE A 441 6.93 12.62 -11.66
C ILE A 441 7.88 12.50 -10.46
N PHE A 442 7.90 11.35 -9.80
CA PHE A 442 8.79 11.08 -8.68
C PHE A 442 10.21 10.65 -9.09
N SER A 443 10.55 10.57 -10.37
CA SER A 443 11.80 10.18 -11.07
C SER A 443 13.02 9.75 -10.22
N VAL A 444 12.79 9.24 -9.03
CA VAL A 444 13.81 8.72 -8.11
C VAL A 444 13.24 7.48 -7.43
N SER A 445 13.64 6.32 -7.91
CA SER A 445 13.41 4.99 -7.30
C SER A 445 11.98 4.43 -7.39
N ARG A 446 11.88 3.23 -7.90
CA ARG A 446 10.70 2.34 -7.94
C ARG A 446 9.96 2.14 -6.60
N CYS A 447 10.45 2.76 -5.51
CA CYS A 447 9.88 2.62 -4.16
C CYS A 447 8.70 3.55 -3.83
N VAL A 448 8.44 4.61 -4.59
CA VAL A 448 7.47 5.65 -4.20
C VAL A 448 6.03 5.29 -4.55
N CYS A 449 5.79 4.51 -5.60
CA CYS A 449 4.45 3.97 -5.88
C CYS A 449 3.91 3.08 -4.75
N LEU A 450 4.81 2.39 -4.03
CA LEU A 450 4.46 1.55 -2.89
C LEU A 450 4.12 2.36 -1.62
N ILE A 451 4.57 3.60 -1.50
CA ILE A 451 4.26 4.44 -0.32
C ILE A 451 2.84 4.98 -0.37
N THR A 452 2.30 5.26 -1.56
CA THR A 452 0.89 5.68 -1.71
C THR A 452 -0.09 4.53 -1.43
N ILE A 453 0.37 3.30 -1.55
CA ILE A 453 -0.40 2.06 -1.27
C ILE A 453 -0.08 1.50 0.13
N ARG A 454 1.06 1.88 0.76
CA ARG A 454 1.47 1.41 2.09
C ARG A 454 0.99 2.28 3.26
N LEU A 455 0.10 3.22 3.03
CA LEU A 455 -0.73 3.86 4.05
C LEU A 455 -2.07 3.16 4.16
#